data_3bf70401f4378875da899049a1817054
#
_entry.id   3bf70401f4378875da899049a1817054
#
_cell.length_a   1.000
_cell.length_b   1.000
_cell.length_c   1.000
_cell.angle_alpha   90.00
_cell.angle_beta   90.00
_cell.angle_gamma   90.00
#
_symmetry.space_group_name_H-M   'P 1'
#
loop_
_entity.id
_entity.type
_entity.pdbx_description
1 polymer ?
#
loop_
_entity_poly.entity_id
_entity_poly.type
_entity_poly.pdbx_seq_one_letter_code
_entity_poly.pdbx_strand_id
1 'polypeptide(L)'
;MINFFLKNKILFIILFLITGCSSIPSNTLNSCSIFNENYLWYKHAKKAEKKWGTPVYLQLAIIKMESNFNWLAKPPRQKLFKIVPYKRPSSSFGYSQAVKGTWKQYKTETGNKLATRTRFKDSVDFI
;
A
#
# COMPACT_ATOMS: atom_id res chain seq x y z
N MET A 1 18.45 -39.72 5.77
CA MET A 1 16.97 -39.68 5.60
C MET A 1 16.31 -38.52 6.34
N ILE A 2 16.66 -38.23 7.58
CA ILE A 2 16.04 -37.17 8.41
C ILE A 2 16.20 -35.75 7.79
N ASN A 3 17.31 -35.43 7.18
CA ASN A 3 17.55 -34.11 6.56
C ASN A 3 16.67 -33.80 5.32
N PHE A 4 16.22 -34.81 4.60
CA PHE A 4 15.37 -34.64 3.43
C PHE A 4 13.93 -34.22 3.82
N PHE A 5 13.37 -34.88 4.85
CA PHE A 5 12.05 -34.53 5.38
C PHE A 5 12.00 -33.15 6.06
N LEU A 6 13.09 -32.76 6.72
CA LEU A 6 13.19 -31.45 7.37
C LEU A 6 13.27 -30.31 6.33
N LYS A 7 14.07 -30.47 5.25
CA LYS A 7 14.14 -29.52 4.14
C LYS A 7 12.79 -29.35 3.44
N ASN A 8 12.04 -30.43 3.20
CA ASN A 8 10.72 -30.34 2.58
C ASN A 8 9.69 -29.65 3.49
N LYS A 9 9.72 -29.88 4.81
CA LYS A 9 8.85 -29.16 5.74
C LYS A 9 9.16 -27.67 5.80
N ILE A 10 10.43 -27.30 5.81
CA ILE A 10 10.86 -25.88 5.78
C ILE A 10 10.45 -25.21 4.47
N LEU A 11 10.61 -25.89 3.35
CA LEU A 11 10.19 -25.38 2.03
C LEU A 11 8.65 -25.17 1.97
N PHE A 12 7.86 -26.09 2.56
CA PHE A 12 6.40 -25.96 2.65
C PHE A 12 5.97 -24.78 3.54
N ILE A 13 6.65 -24.56 4.67
CA ILE A 13 6.38 -23.43 5.58
C ILE A 13 6.73 -22.10 4.90
N ILE A 14 7.83 -22.02 4.17
CA ILE A 14 8.23 -20.83 3.42
C ILE A 14 7.22 -20.52 2.29
N LEU A 15 6.73 -21.55 1.59
CA LEU A 15 5.74 -21.37 0.53
C LEU A 15 4.38 -20.86 1.06
N PHE A 16 4.02 -21.21 2.29
CA PHE A 16 2.76 -20.75 2.92
C PHE A 16 2.82 -19.30 3.42
N LEU A 17 4.03 -18.75 3.62
CA LEU A 17 4.22 -17.37 4.10
C LEU A 17 4.15 -16.31 2.98
N ILE A 18 4.05 -16.71 1.71
CA ILE A 18 4.10 -15.78 0.57
C ILE A 18 2.70 -15.37 0.08
N THR A 19 1.62 -15.92 0.62
CA THR A 19 0.25 -15.64 0.17
C THR A 19 -0.41 -14.41 0.83
N GLY A 20 0.37 -13.40 1.14
CA GLY A 20 -0.13 -12.08 1.54
C GLY A 20 -0.48 -11.20 0.33
N CYS A 21 -1.29 -11.67 -0.62
CA CYS A 21 -1.80 -10.82 -1.69
C CYS A 21 -2.76 -9.78 -1.11
N SER A 22 -2.29 -8.53 -1.01
CA SER A 22 -3.19 -7.39 -0.84
C SER A 22 -3.94 -7.19 -2.16
N SER A 23 -5.14 -7.74 -2.25
CA SER A 23 -6.03 -7.54 -3.40
C SER A 23 -6.66 -6.15 -3.35
N ILE A 24 -6.93 -5.57 -4.52
CA ILE A 24 -7.76 -4.36 -4.63
C ILE A 24 -9.18 -4.76 -4.20
N PRO A 25 -9.86 -3.98 -3.32
CA PRO A 25 -11.23 -4.29 -2.93
C PRO A 25 -12.17 -4.38 -4.13
N SER A 26 -13.11 -5.33 -4.09
CA SER A 26 -14.05 -5.57 -5.19
C SER A 26 -14.97 -4.37 -5.44
N ASN A 27 -15.38 -3.69 -4.37
CA ASN A 27 -16.18 -2.47 -4.44
C ASN A 27 -15.48 -1.31 -3.70
N THR A 28 -14.74 -0.51 -4.44
CA THR A 28 -13.98 0.64 -3.90
C THR A 28 -14.83 1.91 -3.67
N LEU A 29 -16.14 1.86 -3.93
CA LEU A 29 -17.08 2.95 -3.66
C LEU A 29 -17.83 2.76 -2.34
N ASN A 30 -17.77 1.58 -1.74
CA ASN A 30 -18.46 1.24 -0.51
C ASN A 30 -17.44 0.95 0.60
N SER A 31 -17.38 1.83 1.59
CA SER A 31 -16.45 1.70 2.72
C SER A 31 -16.69 0.42 3.54
N CYS A 32 -17.95 -0.01 3.69
CA CYS A 32 -18.25 -1.27 4.38
C CYS A 32 -17.68 -2.48 3.62
N SER A 33 -17.81 -2.53 2.29
CA SER A 33 -17.20 -3.58 1.47
C SER A 33 -15.68 -3.58 1.61
N ILE A 34 -15.05 -2.41 1.54
CA ILE A 34 -13.59 -2.28 1.70
C ILE A 34 -13.13 -2.87 3.03
N PHE A 35 -13.81 -2.56 4.11
CA PHE A 35 -13.42 -3.03 5.45
C PHE A 35 -13.84 -4.46 5.74
N ASN A 36 -14.90 -4.97 5.12
CA ASN A 36 -15.27 -6.39 5.21
C ASN A 36 -14.22 -7.29 4.55
N GLU A 37 -13.71 -6.87 3.40
CA GLU A 37 -12.63 -7.59 2.70
C GLU A 37 -11.26 -7.41 3.40
N ASN A 38 -11.05 -6.27 4.06
CA ASN A 38 -9.78 -5.90 4.67
C ASN A 38 -9.99 -5.34 6.09
N TYR A 39 -10.44 -6.18 7.01
CA TYR A 39 -10.79 -5.77 8.39
C TYR A 39 -9.68 -4.97 9.11
N LEU A 40 -8.42 -5.34 8.93
CA LEU A 40 -7.30 -4.61 9.53
C LEU A 40 -7.15 -3.18 9.02
N TRP A 41 -7.68 -2.88 7.83
CA TRP A 41 -7.62 -1.53 7.27
C TRP A 41 -8.45 -0.55 8.08
N TYR A 42 -9.63 -0.96 8.56
CA TYR A 42 -10.43 -0.14 9.45
C TYR A 42 -9.66 0.24 10.72
N LYS A 43 -9.03 -0.76 11.35
CA LYS A 43 -8.22 -0.54 12.56
C LYS A 43 -7.07 0.43 12.31
N HIS A 44 -6.39 0.32 11.17
CA HIS A 44 -5.29 1.22 10.79
C HIS A 44 -5.79 2.62 10.50
N ALA A 45 -6.88 2.78 9.76
CA ALA A 45 -7.49 4.07 9.45
C ALA A 45 -7.99 4.79 10.73
N LYS A 46 -8.64 4.06 11.64
CA LYS A 46 -9.07 4.62 12.94
C LYS A 46 -7.88 5.05 13.82
N LYS A 47 -6.77 4.31 13.78
CA LYS A 47 -5.54 4.70 14.49
C LYS A 47 -4.94 5.98 13.92
N ALA A 48 -4.91 6.13 12.60
CA ALA A 48 -4.43 7.34 11.93
C ALA A 48 -5.35 8.53 12.22
N GLU A 49 -6.68 8.35 12.17
CA GLU A 49 -7.67 9.37 12.56
C GLU A 49 -7.43 9.86 13.98
N LYS A 50 -7.23 8.95 14.94
CA LYS A 50 -6.95 9.32 16.33
C LYS A 50 -5.65 10.10 16.49
N LYS A 51 -4.63 9.78 15.68
CA LYS A 51 -3.29 10.37 15.77
C LYS A 51 -3.22 11.74 15.10
N TRP A 52 -3.84 11.88 13.93
CA TRP A 52 -3.68 13.04 13.05
C TRP A 52 -4.94 13.89 12.88
N GLY A 53 -6.10 13.35 13.29
CA GLY A 53 -7.39 14.04 13.13
C GLY A 53 -8.04 13.87 11.75
N THR A 54 -7.39 13.23 10.80
CA THR A 54 -7.95 13.00 9.45
C THR A 54 -9.03 11.93 9.50
N PRO A 55 -10.31 12.23 9.22
CA PRO A 55 -11.40 11.26 9.30
C PRO A 55 -11.20 10.06 8.36
N VAL A 56 -11.65 8.88 8.80
CA VAL A 56 -11.51 7.62 8.01
C VAL A 56 -12.05 7.76 6.60
N TYR A 57 -13.23 8.37 6.41
CA TYR A 57 -13.83 8.54 5.09
C TYR A 57 -12.95 9.39 4.16
N LEU A 58 -12.27 10.40 4.69
CA LEU A 58 -11.37 11.25 3.91
C LEU A 58 -10.09 10.49 3.52
N GLN A 59 -9.53 9.70 4.43
CA GLN A 59 -8.38 8.84 4.12
C GLN A 59 -8.71 7.87 2.96
N LEU A 60 -9.91 7.23 3.01
CA LEU A 60 -10.35 6.33 1.94
C LEU A 60 -10.58 7.07 0.63
N ALA A 61 -11.17 8.28 0.68
CA ALA A 61 -11.39 9.10 -0.51
C ALA A 61 -10.07 9.48 -1.19
N ILE A 62 -9.07 9.88 -0.42
CA ILE A 62 -7.73 10.19 -0.93
C ILE A 62 -7.11 8.95 -1.59
N ILE A 63 -7.07 7.79 -0.91
CA ILE A 63 -6.52 6.55 -1.47
C ILE A 63 -7.29 6.12 -2.73
N LYS A 64 -8.61 6.29 -2.74
CA LYS A 64 -9.44 6.02 -3.93
C LYS A 64 -9.01 6.88 -5.12
N MET A 65 -8.84 8.17 -4.92
CA MET A 65 -8.46 9.12 -5.97
C MET A 65 -7.02 8.91 -6.43
N GLU A 66 -6.10 8.66 -5.52
CA GLU A 66 -4.67 8.55 -5.81
C GLU A 66 -4.28 7.24 -6.49
N SER A 67 -4.85 6.12 -6.07
CA SER A 67 -4.41 4.80 -6.51
C SER A 67 -5.53 3.81 -6.83
N ASN A 68 -6.78 4.17 -6.55
CA ASN A 68 -7.91 3.24 -6.56
C ASN A 68 -7.62 1.97 -5.73
N PHE A 69 -7.00 2.13 -4.56
CA PHE A 69 -6.55 1.05 -3.67
C PHE A 69 -5.50 0.09 -4.28
N ASN A 70 -4.85 0.49 -5.35
CA ASN A 70 -3.76 -0.29 -5.93
C ASN A 70 -2.43 0.04 -5.23
N TRP A 71 -1.92 -0.90 -4.46
CA TRP A 71 -0.66 -0.76 -3.71
C TRP A 71 0.60 -0.60 -4.57
N LEU A 72 0.54 -0.99 -5.85
CA LEU A 72 1.63 -0.84 -6.83
C LEU A 72 1.39 0.30 -7.82
N ALA A 73 0.37 1.15 -7.60
CA ALA A 73 0.06 2.25 -8.50
C ALA A 73 1.28 3.14 -8.74
N LYS A 74 1.48 3.48 -10.01
CA LYS A 74 2.54 4.38 -10.50
C LYS A 74 1.98 5.28 -11.58
N PRO A 75 2.44 6.53 -11.70
CA PRO A 75 2.08 7.38 -12.83
C PRO A 75 2.40 6.70 -14.15
N PRO A 76 1.57 6.89 -15.18
CA PRO A 76 1.86 6.37 -16.52
C PRO A 76 3.17 6.95 -17.05
N ARG A 77 3.88 6.20 -17.89
CA ARG A 77 5.08 6.70 -18.56
C ARG A 77 4.67 7.69 -19.65
N GLN A 78 5.39 8.79 -19.73
CA GLN A 78 5.32 9.67 -20.89
C GLN A 78 5.82 8.89 -22.11
N LYS A 79 5.19 9.13 -23.27
CA LYS A 79 5.59 8.49 -24.52
C LYS A 79 6.32 9.51 -25.40
N LEU A 80 7.52 9.18 -25.82
CA LEU A 80 8.23 9.92 -26.84
C LEU A 80 7.58 9.60 -28.20
N PHE A 81 7.26 10.62 -28.98
CA PHE A 81 6.54 10.49 -30.28
C PHE A 81 5.24 9.68 -30.19
N LYS A 82 4.55 9.68 -29.01
CA LYS A 82 3.32 8.93 -28.73
C LYS A 82 3.45 7.38 -28.77
N ILE A 83 4.62 6.84 -29.05
CA ILE A 83 4.83 5.40 -29.27
C ILE A 83 5.77 4.83 -28.22
N VAL A 84 6.94 5.42 -28.00
CA VAL A 84 8.01 4.84 -27.16
C VAL A 84 7.83 5.26 -25.69
N PRO A 85 7.65 4.33 -24.73
CA PRO A 85 7.62 4.67 -23.30
C PRO A 85 8.97 5.23 -22.87
N TYR A 86 9.00 6.48 -22.39
CA TYR A 86 10.23 7.14 -21.98
C TYR A 86 10.34 7.23 -20.46
N LYS A 87 9.93 8.32 -19.87
CA LYS A 87 10.13 8.63 -18.45
C LYS A 87 8.80 8.76 -17.71
N ARG A 88 8.79 8.45 -16.41
CA ARG A 88 7.65 8.79 -15.55
C ARG A 88 7.73 10.26 -15.13
N PRO A 89 6.61 11.00 -15.16
CA PRO A 89 6.60 12.43 -14.81
C PRO A 89 6.87 12.65 -13.32
N SER A 90 6.61 11.64 -12.47
CA SER A 90 6.72 11.73 -11.03
C SER A 90 7.27 10.45 -10.42
N SER A 91 7.84 10.56 -9.22
CA SER A 91 8.24 9.42 -8.37
C SER A 91 7.12 8.90 -7.46
N SER A 92 5.87 9.34 -7.69
CA SER A 92 4.68 8.89 -6.96
C SER A 92 4.53 7.38 -7.00
N PHE A 93 4.09 6.77 -5.87
CA PHE A 93 3.99 5.33 -5.78
C PHE A 93 3.07 4.88 -4.64
N GLY A 94 2.37 3.75 -4.85
CA GLY A 94 1.59 3.04 -3.85
C GLY A 94 0.24 3.67 -3.55
N TYR A 95 -0.33 3.38 -2.40
CA TYR A 95 -1.70 3.79 -2.03
C TYR A 95 -1.89 5.31 -2.02
N SER A 96 -0.99 6.06 -1.41
CA SER A 96 -1.09 7.52 -1.24
C SER A 96 -0.42 8.33 -2.36
N GLN A 97 0.17 7.68 -3.36
CA GLN A 97 0.93 8.31 -4.44
C GLN A 97 1.96 9.34 -3.95
N ALA A 98 2.45 9.19 -2.73
CA ALA A 98 3.48 10.04 -2.18
C ALA A 98 4.76 9.97 -3.02
N VAL A 99 5.37 11.13 -3.32
CA VAL A 99 6.67 11.18 -3.99
C VAL A 99 7.81 10.82 -3.04
N LYS A 100 8.97 10.43 -3.59
CA LYS A 100 10.11 9.96 -2.79
C LYS A 100 10.58 10.97 -1.74
N GLY A 101 10.63 12.27 -2.08
CA GLY A 101 11.07 13.33 -1.18
C GLY A 101 10.16 13.47 0.04
N THR A 102 8.86 13.65 -0.21
CA THR A 102 7.84 13.78 0.84
C THR A 102 7.76 12.52 1.72
N TRP A 103 7.87 11.33 1.11
CA TRP A 103 7.90 10.09 1.87
C TRP A 103 9.14 9.96 2.77
N LYS A 104 10.30 10.43 2.31
CA LYS A 104 11.52 10.48 3.14
C LYS A 104 11.34 11.42 4.31
N GLN A 105 10.77 12.60 4.09
CA GLN A 105 10.46 13.58 5.13
C GLN A 105 9.52 12.98 6.19
N TYR A 106 8.40 12.38 5.79
CA TYR A 106 7.47 11.68 6.69
C TYR A 106 8.18 10.64 7.57
N LYS A 107 9.05 9.80 6.97
CA LYS A 107 9.83 8.79 7.74
C LYS A 107 10.76 9.42 8.76
N THR A 108 11.33 10.57 8.46
CA THR A 108 12.23 11.29 9.37
C THR A 108 11.44 11.92 10.52
N GLU A 109 10.33 12.60 10.21
CA GLU A 109 9.51 13.31 11.19
C GLU A 109 8.78 12.34 12.15
N THR A 110 8.32 11.21 11.65
CA THR A 110 7.60 10.21 12.47
C THR A 110 8.52 9.18 13.13
N GLY A 111 9.81 9.13 12.76
CA GLY A 111 10.75 8.08 13.20
C GLY A 111 10.44 6.69 12.61
N ASN A 112 9.44 6.55 11.74
CA ASN A 112 9.01 5.27 11.15
C ASN A 112 9.91 4.87 9.97
N LYS A 113 11.14 4.48 10.26
CA LYS A 113 12.15 4.12 9.24
C LYS A 113 11.72 2.96 8.32
N LEU A 114 10.85 2.06 8.80
CA LEU A 114 10.38 0.88 8.07
C LEU A 114 9.09 1.12 7.28
N ALA A 115 8.55 2.34 7.28
CA ALA A 115 7.35 2.66 6.52
C ALA A 115 7.56 2.47 5.02
N THR A 116 6.55 1.88 4.35
CA THR A 116 6.56 1.66 2.90
C THR A 116 5.27 2.21 2.27
N ARG A 117 5.39 2.80 1.08
CA ARG A 117 4.26 3.37 0.32
C ARG A 117 3.27 2.32 -0.19
N THR A 118 3.63 1.04 -0.08
CA THR A 118 2.83 -0.11 -0.52
C THR A 118 2.01 -0.74 0.61
N ARG A 119 2.21 -0.33 1.86
CA ARG A 119 1.40 -0.81 2.99
C ARG A 119 0.30 0.18 3.32
N PHE A 120 -0.93 -0.30 3.38
CA PHE A 120 -2.11 0.52 3.69
C PHE A 120 -1.94 1.31 5.00
N LYS A 121 -1.49 0.63 6.08
CA LYS A 121 -1.29 1.26 7.40
C LYS A 121 -0.33 2.46 7.37
N ASP A 122 0.73 2.38 6.57
CA ASP A 122 1.71 3.45 6.48
C ASP A 122 1.20 4.59 5.60
N SER A 123 0.37 4.27 4.61
CA SER A 123 -0.24 5.26 3.71
C SER A 123 -1.34 6.07 4.40
N VAL A 124 -2.18 5.45 5.25
CA VAL A 124 -3.17 6.19 6.06
C VAL A 124 -2.52 6.99 7.18
N ASP A 125 -1.39 6.54 7.73
CA ASP A 125 -0.63 7.29 8.73
C ASP A 125 0.10 8.51 8.10
N PHE A 126 0.39 8.44 6.80
CA PHE A 126 0.98 9.54 6.03
C PHE A 126 -0.05 10.61 5.63
N ILE A 127 -1.30 10.24 5.32
CA ILE A 127 -2.40 11.13 4.89
C ILE A 127 -2.89 11.98 6.06
#